data_fc09eafc3a0c4d902134d1092188b0f3
#
_entry.id   fc09eafc3a0c4d902134d1092188b0f3
#
_cell.length_a   1.000
_cell.length_b   1.000
_cell.length_c   1.000
_cell.angle_alpha   90.00
_cell.angle_beta   90.00
_cell.angle_gamma   90.00
#
_symmetry.space_group_name_H-M   'P 1'
#
loop_
_entity.id
_entity.type
_entity.pdbx_description
1 polymer ?
#
loop_
_entity_poly.entity_id
_entity_poly.type
_entity_poly.pdbx_seq_one_letter_code
_entity_poly.pdbx_strand_id
1 'polypeptide(L)'
;YFQGALRRLPHGVFSHCENLNQLDLPYNIEIINERAFEYCKSLEQITIPSTVRLIDTKAFKDCSRLERVNIASLNTYIRWDVFDGCIFKYKK
;
A
#
# COMPACT_ATOMS: atom_id res chain seq x y z
N TYR A 1 8.26 8.20 -7.95
CA TYR A 1 8.75 9.54 -7.83
C TYR A 1 7.64 10.55 -7.51
N PHE A 2 7.76 11.22 -6.37
CA PHE A 2 6.69 12.03 -5.85
C PHE A 2 7.12 13.47 -5.63
N GLN A 3 6.20 14.37 -5.80
CA GLN A 3 6.41 15.76 -5.51
C GLN A 3 5.35 16.30 -4.58
N GLY A 4 5.77 17.20 -3.79
CA GLY A 4 5.19 17.92 -2.70
C GLY A 4 3.71 17.85 -2.40
N ALA A 5 2.84 18.12 -3.33
CA ALA A 5 1.42 18.24 -3.03
C ALA A 5 0.61 16.97 -3.25
N LEU A 6 1.27 15.87 -3.57
CA LEU A 6 0.55 14.63 -3.83
C LEU A 6 -0.01 14.08 -2.53
N ARG A 7 -1.34 13.94 -2.46
CA ARG A 7 -2.02 13.42 -1.28
C ARG A 7 -2.62 12.05 -1.50
N ARG A 8 -2.71 11.60 -2.75
CA ARG A 8 -3.31 10.32 -3.09
C ARG A 8 -2.41 9.58 -4.04
N LEU A 9 -2.23 8.30 -3.79
CA LEU A 9 -1.64 7.44 -4.80
C LEU A 9 -2.76 7.07 -5.77
N PRO A 10 -2.60 7.39 -7.06
CA PRO A 10 -3.66 7.12 -8.02
C PRO A 10 -3.96 5.64 -8.17
N HIS A 11 -5.14 5.33 -8.69
CA HIS A 11 -5.54 3.98 -9.04
C HIS A 11 -4.43 3.31 -9.88
N GLY A 12 -3.99 2.16 -9.42
CA GLY A 12 -3.04 1.34 -10.18
C GLY A 12 -1.66 1.93 -10.44
N VAL A 13 -1.28 3.00 -9.71
CA VAL A 13 -0.07 3.76 -10.03
C VAL A 13 1.20 2.89 -10.07
N PHE A 14 1.31 1.90 -9.19
CA PHE A 14 2.43 0.96 -9.16
C PHE A 14 2.01 -0.46 -9.50
N SER A 15 0.84 -0.64 -10.10
CA SER A 15 0.35 -1.96 -10.46
C SER A 15 1.35 -2.67 -11.35
N HIS A 16 1.63 -3.93 -11.04
CA HIS A 16 2.55 -4.77 -11.79
C HIS A 16 4.01 -4.28 -11.81
N CYS A 17 4.41 -3.50 -10.81
CA CYS A 17 5.82 -3.12 -10.67
C CYS A 17 6.57 -4.29 -10.03
N GLU A 18 6.92 -5.28 -10.85
CA GLU A 18 7.43 -6.55 -10.37
C GLU A 18 8.82 -6.49 -9.79
N ASN A 19 9.56 -5.42 -10.06
CA ASN A 19 10.91 -5.26 -9.52
C ASN A 19 10.96 -4.33 -8.31
N LEU A 20 9.82 -3.81 -7.90
CA LEU A 20 9.75 -2.91 -6.76
C LEU A 20 9.82 -3.72 -5.48
N ASN A 21 10.92 -3.62 -4.71
CA ASN A 21 11.05 -4.40 -3.49
C ASN A 21 10.85 -3.57 -2.22
N GLN A 22 11.06 -2.27 -2.28
CA GLN A 22 10.70 -1.38 -1.17
C GLN A 22 10.45 0.02 -1.70
N LEU A 23 9.67 0.78 -0.96
CA LEU A 23 9.30 2.13 -1.35
C LEU A 23 8.95 2.94 -0.11
N ASP A 24 9.51 4.13 -0.03
CA ASP A 24 9.15 5.06 1.04
C ASP A 24 8.07 5.99 0.55
N LEU A 25 6.92 5.97 1.24
CA LEU A 25 5.81 6.83 0.89
C LEU A 25 5.98 8.20 1.52
N PRO A 26 5.61 9.28 0.81
CA PRO A 26 5.70 10.62 1.38
C PRO A 26 4.72 10.78 2.53
N TYR A 27 5.09 11.64 3.50
CA TYR A 27 4.31 11.82 4.72
C TYR A 27 2.92 12.39 4.50
N ASN A 28 2.69 13.09 3.41
CA ASN A 28 1.40 13.73 3.19
C ASN A 28 0.41 12.88 2.42
N ILE A 29 0.74 11.63 2.16
CA ILE A 29 -0.20 10.71 1.51
C ILE A 29 -1.34 10.43 2.47
N GLU A 30 -2.58 10.64 2.01
CA GLU A 30 -3.78 10.41 2.79
C GLU A 30 -4.56 9.20 2.31
N ILE A 31 -4.48 8.88 1.03
CA ILE A 31 -5.26 7.80 0.44
C ILE A 31 -4.36 6.98 -0.48
N ILE A 32 -4.41 5.67 -0.29
CA ILE A 32 -3.82 4.72 -1.24
C ILE A 32 -4.99 4.15 -2.00
N ASN A 33 -5.11 4.54 -3.27
CA ASN A 33 -6.28 4.20 -4.05
C ASN A 33 -6.29 2.74 -4.52
N GLU A 34 -7.39 2.36 -5.11
CA GLU A 34 -7.66 1.02 -5.56
C GLU A 34 -6.51 0.48 -6.42
N ARG A 35 -6.04 -0.72 -6.10
CA ARG A 35 -5.03 -1.47 -6.87
C ARG A 35 -3.69 -0.76 -7.02
N ALA A 36 -3.40 0.23 -6.16
CA ALA A 36 -2.19 1.05 -6.31
C ALA A 36 -0.90 0.21 -6.41
N PHE A 37 -0.82 -0.89 -5.67
CA PHE A 37 0.35 -1.79 -5.65
C PHE A 37 0.00 -3.21 -6.06
N GLU A 38 -1.06 -3.40 -6.80
CA GLU A 38 -1.49 -4.74 -7.20
C GLU A 38 -0.37 -5.45 -7.98
N TYR A 39 -0.10 -6.70 -7.66
CA TYR A 39 0.92 -7.51 -8.32
C TYR A 39 2.34 -6.99 -8.21
N CYS A 40 2.67 -6.27 -7.15
CA CYS A 40 4.06 -5.92 -6.86
C CYS A 40 4.73 -7.13 -6.21
N LYS A 41 5.12 -8.09 -7.02
CA LYS A 41 5.54 -9.42 -6.55
C LYS A 41 6.82 -9.43 -5.75
N SER A 42 7.65 -8.41 -5.89
CA SER A 42 8.92 -8.33 -5.15
C SER A 42 8.84 -7.48 -3.91
N LEU A 43 7.70 -6.82 -3.67
CA LEU A 43 7.55 -5.95 -2.52
C LEU A 43 7.47 -6.80 -1.25
N GLU A 44 8.44 -6.62 -0.35
CA GLU A 44 8.54 -7.43 0.86
C GLU A 44 8.06 -6.70 2.11
N GLN A 45 8.22 -5.38 2.13
CA GLN A 45 7.80 -4.60 3.27
C GLN A 45 7.42 -3.19 2.85
N ILE A 46 6.54 -2.59 3.62
CA ILE A 46 6.14 -1.20 3.38
C ILE A 46 5.72 -0.57 4.70
N THR A 47 6.06 0.70 4.87
CA THR A 47 5.58 1.49 6.01
C THR A 47 4.51 2.45 5.52
N ILE A 48 3.37 2.38 6.14
CA ILE A 48 2.23 3.25 5.82
C ILE A 48 2.28 4.45 6.77
N PRO A 49 2.47 5.66 6.24
CA PRO A 49 2.58 6.85 7.09
C PRO A 49 1.32 7.09 7.92
N SER A 50 1.49 7.80 9.03
CA SER A 50 0.37 8.11 9.92
C SER A 50 -0.67 9.02 9.29
N THR A 51 -0.33 9.69 8.19
CA THR A 51 -1.27 10.55 7.46
C THR A 51 -2.29 9.78 6.64
N VAL A 52 -2.06 8.49 6.39
CA VAL A 52 -2.96 7.69 5.55
C VAL A 52 -4.24 7.38 6.31
N ARG A 53 -5.36 7.75 5.71
CA ARG A 53 -6.68 7.54 6.29
C ARG A 53 -7.42 6.38 5.65
N LEU A 54 -7.07 6.04 4.40
CA LEU A 54 -7.76 4.99 3.66
C LEU A 54 -6.78 4.22 2.80
N ILE A 55 -6.85 2.89 2.89
CA ILE A 55 -6.22 2.01 1.91
C ILE A 55 -7.36 1.29 1.21
N ASP A 56 -7.52 1.62 -0.08
CA ASP A 56 -8.70 1.21 -0.82
C ASP A 56 -8.57 -0.21 -1.37
N THR A 57 -9.62 -0.66 -2.02
CA THR A 57 -9.82 -2.05 -2.40
C THR A 57 -8.65 -2.58 -3.22
N LYS A 58 -8.17 -3.76 -2.87
CA LYS A 58 -7.13 -4.49 -3.60
C LYS A 58 -5.81 -3.72 -3.76
N ALA A 59 -5.57 -2.73 -2.88
CA ALA A 59 -4.38 -1.87 -3.02
C ALA A 59 -3.10 -2.68 -3.07
N PHE A 60 -2.99 -3.78 -2.33
CA PHE A 60 -1.82 -4.65 -2.30
C PHE A 60 -2.14 -6.08 -2.75
N LYS A 61 -3.18 -6.25 -3.54
CA LYS A 61 -3.58 -7.58 -3.97
C LYS A 61 -2.44 -8.28 -4.70
N ASP A 62 -2.21 -9.53 -4.33
CA ASP A 62 -1.21 -10.39 -4.97
C ASP A 62 0.22 -9.88 -4.89
N CYS A 63 0.52 -9.10 -3.86
CA CYS A 63 1.90 -8.82 -3.49
C CYS A 63 2.40 -10.06 -2.74
N SER A 64 2.80 -11.08 -3.49
CA SER A 64 2.97 -12.42 -2.95
C SER A 64 4.12 -12.55 -1.95
N ARG A 65 5.05 -11.59 -1.94
CA ARG A 65 6.16 -11.60 -0.98
C ARG A 65 5.99 -10.60 0.15
N LEU A 66 4.88 -9.85 0.15
CA LEU A 66 4.67 -8.82 1.18
C LEU A 66 4.36 -9.49 2.52
N GLU A 67 5.27 -9.35 3.47
CA GLU A 67 5.08 -9.95 4.78
C GLU A 67 5.16 -8.94 5.93
N ARG A 68 5.76 -7.77 5.71
CA ARG A 68 5.90 -6.76 6.75
C ARG A 68 5.20 -5.48 6.33
N VAL A 69 4.12 -5.18 7.00
CA VAL A 69 3.39 -3.94 6.76
C VAL A 69 3.31 -3.20 8.09
N ASN A 70 3.96 -2.06 8.16
CA ASN A 70 3.96 -1.24 9.36
C ASN A 70 2.96 -0.11 9.16
N ILE A 71 1.86 -0.15 9.90
CA ILE A 71 0.80 0.84 9.78
C ILE A 71 0.90 1.75 10.99
N ALA A 72 1.35 2.98 10.76
CA ALA A 72 1.68 3.90 11.84
C ALA A 72 0.45 4.45 12.56
N SER A 73 -0.68 4.51 11.89
CA SER A 73 -1.90 5.10 12.47
C SER A 73 -2.88 4.02 12.88
N LEU A 74 -3.53 4.20 14.03
CA LEU A 74 -4.63 3.35 14.46
C LEU A 74 -5.94 3.70 13.75
N ASN A 75 -5.96 4.81 13.04
CA ASN A 75 -7.19 5.32 12.43
C ASN A 75 -7.29 5.08 10.92
N THR A 76 -6.33 4.36 10.35
CA THR A 76 -6.38 4.03 8.94
C THR A 76 -7.48 3.02 8.68
N TYR A 77 -8.40 3.35 7.77
CA TYR A 77 -9.42 2.39 7.34
C TYR A 77 -8.83 1.53 6.23
N ILE A 78 -8.88 0.24 6.39
CA ILE A 78 -8.31 -0.72 5.45
C ILE A 78 -9.43 -1.60 4.95
N ARG A 79 -9.66 -1.57 3.63
CA ARG A 79 -10.69 -2.41 3.02
C ARG A 79 -10.33 -3.88 3.22
N TRP A 80 -11.37 -4.72 3.29
CA TRP A 80 -11.19 -6.14 3.65
C TRP A 80 -10.32 -6.93 2.66
N ASP A 81 -10.25 -6.50 1.42
CA ASP A 81 -9.57 -7.24 0.36
C ASP A 81 -8.20 -6.68 -0.01
N VAL A 82 -7.69 -5.73 0.76
CA VAL A 82 -6.43 -5.02 0.45
C VAL A 82 -5.26 -5.98 0.34
N PHE A 83 -5.18 -6.96 1.22
CA PHE A 83 -4.03 -7.87 1.29
C PHE A 83 -4.32 -9.27 0.75
N ASP A 84 -5.31 -9.40 -0.11
CA ASP A 84 -5.59 -10.68 -0.75
C ASP A 84 -4.37 -11.18 -1.52
N GLY A 85 -3.98 -12.43 -1.29
CA GLY A 85 -2.84 -13.02 -1.98
C GLY A 85 -1.48 -12.65 -1.42
N CYS A 86 -1.44 -11.93 -0.28
CA CYS A 86 -0.20 -11.59 0.41
C CYS A 86 0.09 -12.59 1.51
N ILE A 87 1.38 -12.72 1.87
CA ILE A 87 1.76 -13.47 3.09
C ILE A 87 1.22 -12.72 4.31
N PHE A 88 1.34 -11.41 4.31
CA PHE A 88 0.86 -10.58 5.40
C PHE A 88 -0.66 -10.70 5.53
N LYS A 89 -1.14 -10.87 6.77
CA LYS A 89 -2.57 -10.90 7.06
C LYS A 89 -2.88 -9.82 8.09
N TYR A 90 -3.69 -8.87 7.70
CA TYR A 90 -4.09 -7.82 8.61
C TYR A 90 -5.14 -8.34 9.59
N LYS A 91 -4.87 -8.16 10.87
CA LYS A 91 -5.82 -8.53 11.91
C LYS A 91 -6.21 -7.27 12.69
N LYS A 92 -7.50 -7.08 12.74
CA LYS A 92 -8.03 -5.93 13.44
C LYS A 92 -8.07 -6.16 14.95
#